data_5e4ec9a2cf1e7683a62d5dffe52d2f0e
#
_entry.id   5e4ec9a2cf1e7683a62d5dffe52d2f0e
#
_cell.length_a   1.000
_cell.length_b   1.000
_cell.length_c   1.000
_cell.angle_alpha   90.00
_cell.angle_beta   90.00
_cell.angle_gamma   90.00
#
_symmetry.space_group_name_H-M   'P 1'
#
loop_
_entity.id
_entity.type
_entity.pdbx_description
1 polymer ?
#
loop_
_entity_poly.entity_id
_entity_poly.type
_entity_poly.pdbx_seq_one_letter_code
_entity_poly.pdbx_strand_id
1 'polypeptide(L)'
;FFDVILCHHVIEHVNDPVQYLTDSYNLLNVGGSLYLETDNLNTILFELGASKYEEFFFRTAHQWYFDSDTLQELAQSVGFSEIKISFRHRYDLSNAVLWMRDSIPSGNGKVKILDERINTSWMSFVESIGMADIVCVEMVK
;
A
#
# COMPACT_ATOMS: atom_id res chain seq x y z
N PHE A 1 -25.17 -9.15 5.89
CA PHE A 1 -24.28 -9.35 4.71
C PHE A 1 -24.16 -8.02 3.97
N PHE A 2 -23.03 -7.78 3.33
CA PHE A 2 -22.65 -6.52 2.69
C PHE A 2 -22.34 -6.75 1.21
N ASP A 3 -22.64 -5.77 0.37
CA ASP A 3 -22.23 -5.78 -1.04
C ASP A 3 -20.81 -5.23 -1.21
N VAL A 4 -20.37 -4.37 -0.29
CA VAL A 4 -19.03 -3.77 -0.28
C VAL A 4 -18.50 -3.68 1.15
N ILE A 5 -17.27 -4.09 1.35
CA ILE A 5 -16.48 -3.85 2.56
C ILE A 5 -15.26 -3.01 2.19
N LEU A 6 -14.97 -1.98 2.98
CA LEU A 6 -13.78 -1.14 2.83
C LEU A 6 -12.85 -1.36 4.01
N CYS A 7 -11.58 -1.64 3.70
CA CYS A 7 -10.52 -1.87 4.68
C CYS A 7 -9.34 -0.94 4.36
N HIS A 8 -9.25 0.18 5.06
CA HIS A 8 -8.19 1.17 4.89
C HIS A 8 -7.26 1.14 6.11
N HIS A 9 -6.03 0.69 5.93
CA HIS A 9 -5.01 0.61 6.99
C HIS A 9 -5.52 -0.10 8.26
N VAL A 10 -6.02 -1.32 8.09
CA VAL A 10 -6.51 -2.17 9.19
C VAL A 10 -5.78 -3.50 9.24
N ILE A 11 -5.54 -4.14 8.08
CA ILE A 11 -5.00 -5.50 8.02
C ILE A 11 -3.60 -5.60 8.64
N GLU A 12 -2.82 -4.52 8.59
CA GLU A 12 -1.49 -4.45 9.21
C GLU A 12 -1.52 -4.46 10.75
N HIS A 13 -2.70 -4.24 11.35
CA HIS A 13 -2.87 -4.16 12.81
C HIS A 13 -3.55 -5.39 13.42
N VAL A 14 -4.10 -6.29 12.61
CA VAL A 14 -4.83 -7.45 13.13
C VAL A 14 -3.88 -8.55 13.60
N ASN A 15 -4.31 -9.37 14.55
CA ASN A 15 -3.51 -10.49 15.03
C ASN A 15 -3.37 -11.61 13.99
N ASP A 16 -4.42 -11.85 13.20
CA ASP A 16 -4.49 -12.91 12.19
C ASP A 16 -5.11 -12.37 10.89
N PRO A 17 -4.30 -12.03 9.89
CA PRO A 17 -4.78 -11.53 8.60
C PRO A 17 -5.61 -12.53 7.82
N VAL A 18 -5.32 -13.82 7.93
CA VAL A 18 -6.10 -14.89 7.24
C VAL A 18 -7.50 -14.96 7.84
N GLN A 19 -7.60 -14.94 9.17
CA GLN A 19 -8.90 -14.92 9.84
C GLN A 19 -9.68 -13.65 9.51
N TYR A 20 -9.02 -12.49 9.49
CA TYR A 20 -9.64 -11.22 9.13
C TYR A 20 -10.24 -11.23 7.72
N LEU A 21 -9.49 -11.75 6.72
CA LEU A 21 -9.98 -11.90 5.35
C LEU A 21 -11.11 -12.94 5.26
N THR A 22 -11.01 -14.05 6.01
CA THR A 22 -12.06 -15.07 6.08
C THR A 22 -13.36 -14.51 6.65
N ASP A 23 -13.29 -13.73 7.71
CA ASP A 23 -14.46 -13.09 8.32
C ASP A 23 -15.09 -12.06 7.36
N SER A 24 -14.25 -11.27 6.67
CA SER A 24 -14.69 -10.33 5.64
C SER A 24 -15.38 -11.06 4.47
N TYR A 25 -14.79 -12.15 4.00
CA TYR A 25 -15.40 -13.01 2.98
C TYR A 25 -16.77 -13.54 3.40
N ASN A 26 -16.88 -14.04 4.63
CA ASN A 26 -18.13 -14.56 5.16
C ASN A 26 -19.22 -13.50 5.28
N LEU A 27 -18.86 -12.25 5.59
CA LEU A 27 -19.79 -11.12 5.72
C LEU A 27 -20.26 -10.56 4.38
N LEU A 28 -19.56 -10.83 3.27
CA LEU A 28 -19.98 -10.40 1.93
C LEU A 28 -21.13 -11.25 1.38
N ASN A 29 -22.00 -10.62 0.61
CA ASN A 29 -22.91 -11.29 -0.32
C ASN A 29 -22.12 -11.95 -1.43
N VAL A 30 -22.69 -12.97 -2.09
CA VAL A 30 -22.13 -13.54 -3.32
C VAL A 30 -22.07 -12.44 -4.39
N GLY A 31 -20.89 -12.23 -4.99
CA GLY A 31 -20.62 -11.14 -5.91
C GLY A 31 -20.31 -9.80 -5.24
N GLY A 32 -20.29 -9.74 -3.91
CA GLY A 32 -19.84 -8.57 -3.16
C GLY A 32 -18.32 -8.41 -3.17
N SER A 33 -17.83 -7.19 -2.96
CA SER A 33 -16.41 -6.83 -3.08
C SER A 33 -15.80 -6.36 -1.77
N LEU A 34 -14.56 -6.76 -1.52
CA LEU A 34 -13.69 -6.17 -0.50
C LEU A 34 -12.65 -5.28 -1.19
N TYR A 35 -12.57 -4.02 -0.76
CA TYR A 35 -11.51 -3.08 -1.11
C TYR A 35 -10.57 -2.95 0.08
N LEU A 36 -9.31 -3.32 -0.13
CA LEU A 36 -8.28 -3.29 0.90
C LEU A 36 -7.14 -2.37 0.45
N GLU A 37 -6.65 -1.50 1.34
CA GLU A 37 -5.38 -0.79 1.15
C GLU A 37 -4.55 -0.87 2.42
N THR A 38 -3.23 -1.01 2.24
CA THR A 38 -2.23 -1.01 3.31
C THR A 38 -0.89 -0.50 2.79
N ASP A 39 0.06 -0.23 3.69
CA ASP A 39 1.41 0.16 3.31
C ASP A 39 2.08 -0.95 2.49
N ASN A 40 2.75 -0.57 1.40
CA ASN A 40 3.42 -1.50 0.50
C ASN A 40 4.85 -1.77 0.98
N LEU A 41 5.17 -3.03 1.25
CA LEU A 41 6.53 -3.42 1.64
C LEU A 41 7.56 -3.10 0.54
N ASN A 42 7.17 -3.20 -0.74
CA ASN A 42 8.02 -2.92 -1.89
C ASN A 42 7.98 -1.43 -2.30
N THR A 43 8.18 -0.52 -1.35
CA THR A 43 8.20 0.93 -1.66
C THR A 43 9.51 1.38 -2.30
N ILE A 44 9.41 2.38 -3.20
CA ILE A 44 10.54 2.97 -3.94
C ILE A 44 11.66 3.48 -3.02
N LEU A 45 11.35 3.91 -1.80
CA LEU A 45 12.35 4.43 -0.87
C LEU A 45 13.29 3.35 -0.34
N PHE A 46 12.86 2.08 -0.26
CA PHE A 46 13.76 0.96 0.02
C PHE A 46 14.71 0.70 -1.16
N GLU A 47 14.19 0.70 -2.38
CA GLU A 47 15.00 0.49 -3.58
C GLU A 47 16.04 1.59 -3.77
N LEU A 48 15.69 2.84 -3.49
CA LEU A 48 16.61 3.96 -3.51
C LEU A 48 17.65 3.94 -2.37
N GLY A 49 17.50 3.05 -1.39
CA GLY A 49 18.40 2.95 -0.24
C GLY A 49 18.33 4.17 0.67
N ALA A 50 17.13 4.74 0.87
CA ALA A 50 16.93 5.89 1.74
C ALA A 50 17.31 5.56 3.18
N SER A 51 18.39 6.15 3.65
CA SER A 51 18.93 5.91 4.99
C SER A 51 17.89 6.25 6.07
N LYS A 52 17.78 5.42 7.10
CA LYS A 52 16.76 5.51 8.18
C LYS A 52 15.31 5.39 7.76
N TYR A 53 15.01 5.14 6.48
CA TYR A 53 13.63 4.90 6.06
C TYR A 53 13.07 3.62 6.69
N GLU A 54 13.89 2.61 6.84
CA GLU A 54 13.56 1.35 7.51
C GLU A 54 13.07 1.60 8.96
N GLU A 55 13.77 2.40 9.75
CA GLU A 55 13.38 2.77 11.12
C GLU A 55 12.04 3.54 11.17
N PHE A 56 11.77 4.33 10.13
CA PHE A 56 10.52 5.06 9.99
C PHE A 56 9.37 4.15 9.53
N PHE A 57 9.63 3.23 8.62
CA PHE A 57 8.63 2.35 8.02
C PHE A 57 8.18 1.26 8.98
N PHE A 58 9.12 0.55 9.62
CA PHE A 58 8.80 -0.52 10.57
C PHE A 58 8.43 0.06 11.93
N ARG A 59 7.13 0.18 12.17
CA ARG A 59 6.55 0.75 13.39
C ARG A 59 6.06 -0.36 14.31
N THR A 60 6.15 -0.14 15.62
CA THR A 60 5.62 -1.09 16.62
C THR A 60 4.11 -1.29 16.56
N ALA A 61 3.37 -0.35 15.96
CA ALA A 61 1.93 -0.44 15.78
C ALA A 61 1.51 -1.39 14.66
N HIS A 62 2.38 -1.65 13.68
CA HIS A 62 2.11 -2.56 12.58
C HIS A 62 2.67 -3.94 12.91
N GLN A 63 1.81 -4.95 12.98
CA GLN A 63 2.20 -6.33 13.22
C GLN A 63 2.61 -7.03 11.92
N TRP A 64 2.10 -6.56 10.79
CA TRP A 64 2.28 -7.15 9.48
C TRP A 64 2.69 -6.09 8.45
N TYR A 65 3.44 -6.54 7.47
CA TYR A 65 3.83 -5.76 6.30
C TYR A 65 3.65 -6.63 5.08
N PHE A 66 2.98 -6.09 4.06
CA PHE A 66 2.56 -6.84 2.89
C PHE A 66 3.16 -6.25 1.61
N ASP A 67 3.52 -7.14 0.69
CA ASP A 67 3.66 -6.83 -0.72
C ASP A 67 2.41 -7.31 -1.49
N SER A 68 2.36 -6.97 -2.77
CA SER A 68 1.24 -7.33 -3.65
C SER A 68 1.05 -8.84 -3.79
N ASP A 69 2.15 -9.58 -3.89
CA ASP A 69 2.12 -11.02 -4.14
C ASP A 69 1.55 -11.75 -2.91
N THR A 70 2.02 -11.40 -1.72
CA THR A 70 1.50 -11.93 -0.45
C THR A 70 0.01 -11.65 -0.27
N LEU A 71 -0.44 -10.41 -0.58
CA LEU A 71 -1.86 -10.08 -0.49
C LEU A 71 -2.71 -10.86 -1.48
N GLN A 72 -2.21 -11.07 -2.70
CA GLN A 72 -2.88 -11.88 -3.71
C GLN A 72 -3.00 -13.34 -3.27
N GLU A 73 -1.91 -13.94 -2.76
CA GLU A 73 -1.92 -15.32 -2.27
C GLU A 73 -2.87 -15.50 -1.08
N LEU A 74 -2.87 -14.57 -0.13
CA LEU A 74 -3.80 -14.57 1.00
C LEU A 74 -5.25 -14.51 0.55
N ALA A 75 -5.59 -13.59 -0.36
CA ALA A 75 -6.93 -13.45 -0.91
C ALA A 75 -7.40 -14.74 -1.62
N GLN A 76 -6.53 -15.33 -2.45
CA GLN A 76 -6.80 -16.59 -3.14
C GLN A 76 -7.03 -17.75 -2.16
N SER A 77 -6.23 -17.84 -1.10
CA SER A 77 -6.32 -18.89 -0.09
C SER A 77 -7.65 -18.88 0.67
N VAL A 78 -8.25 -17.71 0.83
CA VAL A 78 -9.56 -17.53 1.47
C VAL A 78 -10.73 -17.84 0.52
N GLY A 79 -10.50 -17.78 -0.79
CA GLY A 79 -11.50 -18.06 -1.81
C GLY A 79 -12.01 -16.85 -2.60
N PHE A 80 -11.40 -15.69 -2.43
CA PHE A 80 -11.71 -14.53 -3.27
C PHE A 80 -11.34 -14.78 -4.73
N SER A 81 -12.14 -14.22 -5.62
CA SER A 81 -11.96 -14.25 -7.07
C SER A 81 -11.77 -12.82 -7.63
N GLU A 82 -11.49 -12.70 -8.92
CA GLU A 82 -11.34 -11.41 -9.60
C GLU A 82 -10.45 -10.41 -8.85
N ILE A 83 -9.31 -10.89 -8.37
CA ILE A 83 -8.38 -10.08 -7.56
C ILE A 83 -7.66 -9.10 -8.48
N LYS A 84 -7.83 -7.80 -8.22
CA LYS A 84 -7.17 -6.70 -8.93
C LYS A 84 -6.26 -5.96 -7.97
N ILE A 85 -4.99 -5.85 -8.36
CA ILE A 85 -3.99 -5.09 -7.61
C ILE A 85 -3.73 -3.78 -8.32
N SER A 86 -3.68 -2.72 -7.55
CA SER A 86 -3.27 -1.39 -7.98
C SER A 86 -2.41 -0.73 -6.91
N PHE A 87 -1.76 0.36 -7.29
CA PHE A 87 -0.84 1.05 -6.41
C PHE A 87 -1.19 2.52 -6.36
N ARG A 88 -1.00 3.14 -5.21
CA ARG A 88 -1.22 4.57 -5.02
C ARG A 88 -0.03 5.20 -4.30
N HIS A 89 0.59 6.18 -4.95
CA HIS A 89 1.72 6.90 -4.39
C HIS A 89 1.30 8.29 -3.90
N ARG A 90 1.46 8.53 -2.60
CA ARG A 90 1.02 9.77 -1.94
C ARG A 90 2.07 10.88 -1.98
N TYR A 91 3.32 10.53 -2.26
CA TYR A 91 4.44 11.44 -2.08
C TYR A 91 5.09 11.81 -3.41
N ASP A 92 5.36 13.09 -3.56
CA ASP A 92 6.03 13.63 -4.73
C ASP A 92 7.55 13.35 -4.75
N LEU A 93 8.21 13.68 -5.85
CA LEU A 93 9.67 13.52 -5.97
C LEU A 93 10.43 14.35 -4.93
N SER A 94 9.86 15.47 -4.46
CA SER A 94 10.47 16.25 -3.37
C SER A 94 10.67 15.42 -2.11
N ASN A 95 9.69 14.59 -1.75
CA ASN A 95 9.79 13.70 -0.59
C ASN A 95 10.95 12.71 -0.76
N ALA A 96 11.04 12.04 -1.92
CA ALA A 96 12.12 11.08 -2.18
C ALA A 96 13.50 11.75 -2.13
N VAL A 97 13.66 12.92 -2.76
CA VAL A 97 14.92 13.69 -2.74
C VAL A 97 15.33 14.04 -1.31
N LEU A 98 14.39 14.47 -0.48
CA LEU A 98 14.69 14.85 0.90
C LEU A 98 14.97 13.65 1.80
N TRP A 99 14.32 12.50 1.57
CA TRP A 99 14.70 11.25 2.21
C TRP A 99 16.14 10.86 1.90
N MET A 100 16.55 10.94 0.63
CA MET A 100 17.91 10.63 0.20
C MET A 100 18.94 11.59 0.76
N ARG A 101 18.61 12.89 0.86
CA ARG A 101 19.53 13.93 1.32
C ARG A 101 19.59 14.04 2.84
N ASP A 102 18.44 14.07 3.49
CA ASP A 102 18.31 14.49 4.90
C ASP A 102 17.92 13.32 5.82
N SER A 103 17.49 12.17 5.28
CA SER A 103 17.02 11.00 6.02
C SER A 103 15.85 11.30 6.99
N ILE A 104 14.94 12.20 6.57
CA ILE A 104 13.76 12.60 7.35
C ILE A 104 12.51 12.66 6.48
N PRO A 105 11.33 12.35 7.04
CA PRO A 105 10.05 12.55 6.36
C PRO A 105 9.74 14.03 6.24
N SER A 106 9.57 14.53 5.02
CA SER A 106 9.40 15.96 4.77
C SER A 106 8.07 16.34 4.13
N GLY A 107 7.29 15.38 3.65
CA GLY A 107 6.05 15.62 2.90
C GLY A 107 6.30 16.17 1.49
N ASN A 108 5.25 16.67 0.85
CA ASN A 108 5.23 17.10 -0.54
C ASN A 108 5.62 18.57 -0.73
N GLY A 109 6.02 18.96 -1.95
CA GLY A 109 6.19 20.34 -2.39
C GLY A 109 7.37 21.10 -1.77
N LYS A 110 8.34 20.42 -1.19
CA LYS A 110 9.45 21.07 -0.44
C LYS A 110 10.64 21.49 -1.31
N VAL A 111 10.81 20.87 -2.47
CA VAL A 111 11.89 21.20 -3.42
C VAL A 111 11.33 22.03 -4.56
N LYS A 112 11.50 23.36 -4.49
CA LYS A 112 10.82 24.31 -5.39
C LYS A 112 11.09 24.15 -6.89
N ILE A 113 12.24 23.56 -7.26
CA ILE A 113 12.58 23.32 -8.68
C ILE A 113 11.78 22.15 -9.28
N LEU A 114 11.19 21.29 -8.45
CA LEU A 114 10.36 20.17 -8.88
C LEU A 114 8.93 20.66 -9.02
N ASP A 115 8.55 20.98 -10.26
CA ASP A 115 7.21 21.47 -10.58
C ASP A 115 6.16 20.33 -10.54
N GLU A 116 4.89 20.70 -10.68
CA GLU A 116 3.76 19.76 -10.64
C GLU A 116 3.86 18.68 -11.72
N ARG A 117 4.38 18.99 -12.91
CA ARG A 117 4.51 18.01 -14.00
C ARG A 117 5.52 16.93 -13.65
N ILE A 118 6.66 17.32 -13.06
CA ILE A 118 7.69 16.40 -12.60
C ILE A 118 7.14 15.51 -11.50
N ASN A 119 6.47 16.11 -10.53
CA ASN A 119 5.89 15.39 -9.40
C ASN A 119 4.80 14.41 -9.83
N THR A 120 3.89 14.81 -10.73
CA THR A 120 2.85 13.94 -11.28
C THR A 120 3.47 12.78 -12.08
N SER A 121 4.48 13.06 -12.91
CA SER A 121 5.18 12.02 -13.68
C SER A 121 5.90 11.03 -12.77
N TRP A 122 6.51 11.51 -11.68
CA TRP A 122 7.13 10.67 -10.68
C TRP A 122 6.13 9.73 -10.01
N MET A 123 5.02 10.27 -9.52
CA MET A 123 3.98 9.46 -8.86
C MET A 123 3.44 8.38 -9.80
N SER A 124 3.09 8.75 -11.03
CA SER A 124 2.61 7.80 -12.04
C SER A 124 3.65 6.74 -12.40
N PHE A 125 4.92 7.11 -12.48
CA PHE A 125 6.01 6.16 -12.71
C PHE A 125 6.11 5.15 -11.57
N VAL A 126 6.16 5.61 -10.32
CA VAL A 126 6.27 4.76 -9.13
C VAL A 126 5.09 3.80 -9.00
N GLU A 127 3.87 4.28 -9.29
CA GLU A 127 2.67 3.44 -9.35
C GLU A 127 2.76 2.38 -10.44
N SER A 128 3.24 2.76 -11.63
CA SER A 128 3.33 1.85 -12.80
C SER A 128 4.31 0.70 -12.61
N ILE A 129 5.32 0.87 -11.77
CA ILE A 129 6.30 -0.17 -11.46
C ILE A 129 5.99 -0.93 -10.16
N GLY A 130 4.86 -0.64 -9.51
CA GLY A 130 4.43 -1.33 -8.28
C GLY A 130 5.20 -0.95 -7.02
N MET A 131 5.95 0.15 -7.05
CA MET A 131 6.79 0.61 -5.92
C MET A 131 6.20 1.81 -5.16
N ALA A 132 4.89 2.01 -5.27
CA ALA A 132 4.18 3.03 -4.52
C ALA A 132 4.17 2.71 -3.02
N ASP A 133 3.88 3.71 -2.21
CA ASP A 133 3.82 3.57 -0.75
C ASP A 133 2.55 2.83 -0.26
N ILE A 134 1.53 2.71 -1.10
CA ILE A 134 0.31 1.97 -0.81
C ILE A 134 0.04 0.93 -1.88
N VAL A 135 -0.28 -0.29 -1.45
CA VAL A 135 -0.88 -1.33 -2.28
C VAL A 135 -2.38 -1.40 -2.01
N CYS A 136 -3.16 -1.44 -3.09
CA CYS A 136 -4.61 -1.53 -3.07
C CYS A 136 -5.04 -2.84 -3.73
N VAL A 137 -5.97 -3.54 -3.12
CA VAL A 137 -6.51 -4.81 -3.63
C VAL A 137 -8.03 -4.74 -3.66
N GLU A 138 -8.61 -4.95 -4.83
CA GLU A 138 -10.04 -5.20 -5.01
C GLU A 138 -10.22 -6.69 -5.24
N MET A 139 -11.11 -7.32 -4.51
CA MET A 139 -11.37 -8.76 -4.60
C MET A 139 -12.85 -9.08 -4.43
N VAL A 140 -13.36 -10.06 -5.19
CA VAL A 140 -14.78 -10.43 -5.25
C VAL A 140 -15.00 -11.79 -4.61
N LYS A 141 -16.12 -11.92 -3.86
CA LYS A 141 -16.60 -13.20 -3.31
C LYS A 141 -17.29 -14.03 -4.35
#